data_9d0d26ea8bd79ff30d56c06e84973762
#
_entry.id   9d0d26ea8bd79ff30d56c06e84973762
#
_cell.length_a   1.000
_cell.length_b   1.000
_cell.length_c   1.000
_cell.angle_alpha   90.00
_cell.angle_beta   90.00
_cell.angle_gamma   90.00
#
_symmetry.space_group_name_H-M   'P 1'
#
loop_
_entity.id
_entity.type
_entity.pdbx_description
1 polymer ?
#
loop_
_entity_poly.entity_id
_entity_poly.type
_entity_poly.pdbx_seq_one_letter_code
_entity_poly.pdbx_strand_id
1 'polypeptide(L)'
;MNKIKFFAILLLISLALGFRDTGLSGLQFQAYAQSGNAHEVVFTVPVGENGIHYEGVDIPEMLTWGPAAFTVAPDGSFWIADTVGGRLLHYSPAGNLLGKIDLKGLIVGATDVEAAKAGIWVLDQASMPPKVIRLAEDGAALGKYDLPPGLHLEDGLTGIALGNRGELLVEREGDAYVTQFTDATGNPVEAMTTNGYIHKGGLFAANASGLNSLTPKRGTILAGQLHIEVETEYDLGGMQILGFGPQDDFFVALEELALNPDTGLQVDQTVRHYDALGKYMGVARVPIAEQYTYVQQGLAIGPDGSVYVLATRPDRVEVWRLVFTQSLDSILYEPPLTSNPAEIHDESFGVKACVSRNTIISTASSYRNNSKYLSSTNINGACSGRQKPRYLGGAGTYSSVSYDWGGFDTVSGFNGYMYPNTYKAGDINTTEESCSRGVDCSGFVSRTWQLTSKHSTCTLENISTQLPSKNDMLRGDIYNKCGDHVVLFSSFGSDGMWDYESTTYNSYDRVVYIYSKWTRFSGYNPRRYNNVCP
;
A
#
# COMPACT_ATOMS: atom_id res chain seq x y z
N MET A 1 41.80 41.30 43.56
CA MET A 1 40.85 41.56 44.68
C MET A 1 39.43 41.59 44.04
N ASN A 2 38.52 40.79 44.63
CA ASN A 2 37.04 40.78 44.55
C ASN A 2 36.31 40.74 43.16
N LYS A 3 35.85 39.62 42.74
CA LYS A 3 34.54 38.93 42.89
C LYS A 3 33.34 39.88 43.00
N ILE A 4 32.39 39.75 42.05
CA ILE A 4 30.93 39.70 42.34
C ILE A 4 30.22 39.03 41.18
N LYS A 5 29.40 37.99 41.52
CA LYS A 5 28.44 37.28 40.66
C LYS A 5 27.18 38.12 40.52
N PHE A 6 26.53 38.13 39.33
CA PHE A 6 25.15 38.56 39.21
C PHE A 6 24.31 37.48 38.56
N PHE A 7 23.34 37.00 39.32
CA PHE A 7 22.17 36.26 38.88
C PHE A 7 21.17 37.25 38.27
N ALA A 8 20.62 36.97 37.08
CA ALA A 8 19.49 37.69 36.54
C ALA A 8 18.27 36.76 36.47
N ILE A 9 17.31 37.05 37.33
CA ILE A 9 15.94 36.52 37.30
C ILE A 9 15.18 37.33 36.25
N LEU A 10 14.59 36.68 35.26
CA LEU A 10 13.67 37.31 34.32
C LEU A 10 12.24 37.07 34.76
N LEU A 11 11.57 38.16 35.12
CA LEU A 11 10.17 38.24 35.52
C LEU A 11 9.27 38.32 34.28
N LEU A 12 8.25 37.45 34.21
CA LEU A 12 7.18 37.49 33.22
C LEU A 12 6.28 38.71 33.45
N ILE A 13 6.07 39.51 32.41
CA ILE A 13 4.95 40.47 32.35
C ILE A 13 4.04 40.03 31.18
N SER A 14 2.85 39.58 31.53
CA SER A 14 1.74 39.32 30.62
C SER A 14 1.07 40.65 30.24
N LEU A 15 1.01 40.93 28.95
CA LEU A 15 0.09 41.94 28.40
C LEU A 15 -0.98 41.23 27.58
N ALA A 16 -2.20 41.27 28.07
CA ALA A 16 -3.40 40.82 27.36
C ALA A 16 -3.80 41.87 26.35
N LEU A 17 -3.78 41.50 25.05
CA LEU A 17 -4.53 42.17 24.02
C LEU A 17 -5.29 41.09 23.22
N GLY A 18 -6.60 41.17 23.32
CA GLY A 18 -7.51 40.23 22.66
C GLY A 18 -7.46 40.32 21.14
N PHE A 19 -7.26 39.18 20.52
CA PHE A 19 -7.65 38.95 19.14
C PHE A 19 -8.64 37.80 19.11
N ARG A 20 -9.76 38.06 18.42
CA ARG A 20 -10.85 37.10 18.21
C ARG A 20 -10.33 35.92 17.41
N ASP A 21 -10.54 34.74 17.94
CA ASP A 21 -10.38 33.45 17.29
C ASP A 21 -11.23 33.37 16.03
N THR A 22 -10.57 33.21 14.87
CA THR A 22 -11.15 32.55 13.71
C THR A 22 -10.50 31.17 13.64
N GLY A 23 -11.31 30.13 13.91
CA GLY A 23 -10.85 28.78 14.10
C GLY A 23 -10.13 28.21 12.87
N LEU A 24 -8.90 27.82 13.14
CA LEU A 24 -8.20 26.76 12.45
C LEU A 24 -7.86 25.75 13.54
N SER A 25 -8.66 24.69 13.61
CA SER A 25 -8.39 23.55 14.46
C SER A 25 -7.09 22.89 13.98
N GLY A 26 -5.99 23.19 14.68
CA GLY A 26 -4.73 22.52 14.48
C GLY A 26 -4.89 21.03 14.74
N LEU A 27 -4.56 20.22 13.78
CA LEU A 27 -4.33 18.79 13.94
C LEU A 27 -3.22 18.63 15.00
N GLN A 28 -3.61 18.30 16.22
CA GLN A 28 -2.69 17.82 17.23
C GLN A 28 -2.26 16.41 16.83
N PHE A 29 -1.10 16.30 16.21
CA PHE A 29 -0.39 15.04 16.19
C PHE A 29 -0.03 14.71 17.64
N GLN A 30 -0.75 13.80 18.27
CA GLN A 30 -0.28 13.15 19.48
C GLN A 30 0.93 12.31 19.07
N ALA A 31 2.12 12.82 19.40
CA ALA A 31 3.31 12.00 19.42
C ALA A 31 3.08 10.93 20.49
N TYR A 32 2.77 9.72 20.07
CA TYR A 32 2.83 8.57 20.95
C TYR A 32 4.26 8.44 21.42
N ALA A 33 4.44 8.44 22.73
CA ALA A 33 5.74 8.22 23.34
C ALA A 33 6.25 6.85 22.87
N GLN A 34 7.32 6.88 22.11
CA GLN A 34 8.02 5.69 21.62
C GLN A 34 8.59 4.95 22.83
N SER A 35 7.89 3.91 23.31
CA SER A 35 8.52 2.93 24.20
C SER A 35 9.35 2.00 23.34
N GLY A 36 10.60 2.38 23.16
CA GLY A 36 11.75 1.53 22.99
C GLY A 36 11.74 0.44 21.92
N ASN A 37 11.77 0.79 20.60
CA ASN A 37 12.71 0.10 19.71
C ASN A 37 13.48 1.14 18.92
N ALA A 38 14.78 1.21 19.22
CA ALA A 38 15.67 2.04 18.47
C ALA A 38 15.83 1.42 17.07
N HIS A 39 15.53 2.19 16.04
CA HIS A 39 16.08 1.98 14.71
C HIS A 39 17.27 2.91 14.54
N GLU A 40 18.21 2.53 13.68
CA GLU A 40 19.32 3.38 13.31
C GLU A 40 19.05 3.96 11.92
N VAL A 41 19.07 5.28 11.78
CA VAL A 41 19.02 5.93 10.48
C VAL A 41 20.35 5.69 9.76
N VAL A 42 20.32 4.95 8.66
CA VAL A 42 21.50 4.66 7.86
C VAL A 42 21.85 5.86 6.98
N PHE A 43 20.85 6.39 6.26
CA PHE A 43 20.95 7.62 5.48
C PHE A 43 19.58 8.21 5.18
N THR A 44 19.58 9.41 4.64
CA THR A 44 18.38 10.16 4.25
C THR A 44 18.43 10.55 2.78
N VAL A 45 17.27 10.57 2.13
CA VAL A 45 17.07 11.02 0.75
C VAL A 45 16.08 12.18 0.77
N PRO A 46 16.41 13.37 0.25
CA PRO A 46 15.47 14.50 0.25
C PRO A 46 14.30 14.24 -0.70
N VAL A 47 13.20 14.95 -0.50
CA VAL A 47 12.10 15.04 -1.46
C VAL A 47 12.45 16.10 -2.53
N GLY A 48 12.10 15.84 -3.81
CA GLY A 48 12.28 16.74 -4.94
C GLY A 48 13.17 16.21 -6.05
N GLU A 49 13.64 17.09 -6.92
CA GLU A 49 14.31 16.74 -8.18
C GLU A 49 15.52 15.81 -8.02
N ASN A 50 16.28 15.98 -6.94
CA ASN A 50 17.46 15.15 -6.64
C ASN A 50 17.20 13.99 -5.67
N GLY A 51 15.95 13.76 -5.30
CA GLY A 51 15.54 12.75 -4.33
C GLY A 51 14.28 12.03 -4.75
N ILE A 52 13.38 11.80 -3.80
CA ILE A 52 12.12 11.08 -4.00
C ILE A 52 10.99 12.05 -4.35
N HIS A 53 10.02 11.58 -5.13
CA HIS A 53 8.81 12.32 -5.43
C HIS A 53 7.59 11.72 -4.72
N TYR A 54 6.68 12.61 -4.30
CA TYR A 54 5.34 12.26 -3.82
C TYR A 54 4.29 12.81 -4.77
N GLU A 55 3.13 12.15 -4.82
CA GLU A 55 1.92 12.58 -5.51
C GLU A 55 0.76 12.65 -4.51
N GLY A 56 -0.24 13.49 -4.76
CA GLY A 56 -1.41 13.65 -3.90
C GLY A 56 -1.15 14.44 -2.60
N VAL A 57 0.00 15.11 -2.46
CA VAL A 57 0.35 15.86 -1.24
C VAL A 57 -0.62 17.01 -0.99
N ASP A 58 -1.25 17.04 0.19
CA ASP A 58 -2.21 18.07 0.63
C ASP A 58 -3.41 18.26 -0.32
N ILE A 59 -3.74 17.24 -1.13
CA ILE A 59 -4.85 17.27 -2.05
C ILE A 59 -6.03 16.50 -1.48
N PRO A 60 -7.18 17.16 -1.20
CA PRO A 60 -8.37 16.49 -0.72
C PRO A 60 -8.84 15.39 -1.68
N GLU A 61 -9.33 14.28 -1.14
CA GLU A 61 -9.88 13.14 -1.92
C GLU A 61 -8.85 12.46 -2.84
N MET A 62 -7.56 12.62 -2.56
CA MET A 62 -6.49 11.97 -3.30
C MET A 62 -5.48 11.35 -2.34
N LEU A 63 -5.28 10.03 -2.46
CA LEU A 63 -4.28 9.32 -1.67
C LEU A 63 -2.88 9.91 -1.90
N THR A 64 -2.22 10.31 -0.82
CA THR A 64 -0.80 10.68 -0.89
C THR A 64 0.05 9.41 -0.97
N TRP A 65 0.92 9.31 -1.98
CA TRP A 65 1.81 8.19 -2.17
C TRP A 65 3.16 8.60 -2.76
N GLY A 66 4.15 7.71 -2.72
CA GLY A 66 5.52 8.03 -3.12
C GLY A 66 6.28 6.79 -3.62
N PRO A 67 7.48 6.51 -3.08
CA PRO A 67 8.26 5.34 -3.46
C PRO A 67 7.49 4.06 -3.09
N ALA A 68 7.44 3.11 -4.02
CA ALA A 68 6.71 1.86 -3.80
C ALA A 68 7.58 0.76 -3.17
N ALA A 69 8.89 0.78 -3.41
CA ALA A 69 9.77 -0.31 -3.02
C ALA A 69 11.23 0.13 -2.90
N PHE A 70 12.01 -0.71 -2.22
CA PHE A 70 13.47 -0.65 -2.25
C PHE A 70 14.05 -2.04 -2.01
N THR A 71 15.32 -2.23 -2.36
CA THR A 71 16.06 -3.46 -2.08
C THR A 71 17.51 -3.16 -1.71
N VAL A 72 18.16 -4.14 -1.07
CA VAL A 72 19.59 -4.11 -0.75
C VAL A 72 20.34 -5.07 -1.67
N ALA A 73 21.23 -4.53 -2.49
CA ALA A 73 22.02 -5.34 -3.42
C ALA A 73 23.05 -6.21 -2.69
N PRO A 74 23.60 -7.27 -3.35
CA PRO A 74 24.58 -8.17 -2.75
C PRO A 74 25.88 -7.50 -2.28
N ASP A 75 26.20 -6.28 -2.77
CA ASP A 75 27.35 -5.47 -2.33
C ASP A 75 27.01 -4.52 -1.16
N GLY A 76 25.75 -4.57 -0.67
CA GLY A 76 25.24 -3.71 0.39
C GLY A 76 24.75 -2.34 -0.07
N SER A 77 24.77 -2.03 -1.36
CA SER A 77 24.19 -0.81 -1.92
C SER A 77 22.66 -0.91 -1.96
N PHE A 78 22.00 0.24 -2.08
CA PHE A 78 20.53 0.34 -2.01
C PHE A 78 19.96 0.82 -3.34
N TRP A 79 18.93 0.16 -3.81
CA TRP A 79 18.12 0.59 -4.94
C TRP A 79 16.73 0.99 -4.47
N ILE A 80 16.30 2.22 -4.78
CA ILE A 80 14.97 2.75 -4.39
C ILE A 80 14.17 3.04 -5.65
N ALA A 81 12.95 2.50 -5.71
CA ALA A 81 11.99 2.79 -6.76
C ALA A 81 11.29 4.13 -6.45
N ASP A 82 11.77 5.22 -7.05
CA ASP A 82 11.06 6.51 -7.08
C ASP A 82 9.94 6.42 -8.13
N THR A 83 8.84 5.75 -7.75
CA THR A 83 7.74 5.37 -8.65
C THR A 83 7.08 6.58 -9.28
N VAL A 84 6.81 7.63 -8.48
CA VAL A 84 6.26 8.91 -8.96
C VAL A 84 7.24 9.62 -9.89
N GLY A 85 8.52 9.60 -9.56
CA GLY A 85 9.59 10.18 -10.40
C GLY A 85 9.87 9.39 -11.68
N GLY A 86 9.41 8.14 -11.75
CA GLY A 86 9.63 7.25 -12.91
C GLY A 86 11.08 6.83 -13.07
N ARG A 87 11.78 6.50 -11.97
CA ARG A 87 13.21 6.18 -11.98
C ARG A 87 13.61 5.27 -10.83
N LEU A 88 14.79 4.64 -10.95
CA LEU A 88 15.49 4.02 -9.83
C LEU A 88 16.62 4.95 -9.35
N LEU A 89 16.82 4.99 -8.04
CA LEU A 89 17.91 5.68 -7.39
C LEU A 89 18.86 4.65 -6.77
N HIS A 90 20.17 4.76 -7.03
CA HIS A 90 21.20 3.87 -6.52
C HIS A 90 22.05 4.59 -5.48
N TYR A 91 22.08 4.06 -4.26
CA TYR A 91 22.85 4.62 -3.13
C TYR A 91 23.89 3.63 -2.62
N SER A 92 25.07 4.13 -2.25
CA SER A 92 26.07 3.32 -1.55
C SER A 92 25.58 2.91 -0.15
N PRO A 93 26.23 1.94 0.51
CA PRO A 93 25.94 1.60 1.92
C PRO A 93 26.03 2.79 2.88
N ALA A 94 26.80 3.82 2.54
CA ALA A 94 26.95 5.06 3.32
C ALA A 94 25.94 6.17 2.90
N GLY A 95 24.99 5.89 2.01
CA GLY A 95 23.97 6.83 1.56
C GLY A 95 24.42 7.85 0.51
N ASN A 96 25.56 7.65 -0.15
CA ASN A 96 25.96 8.50 -1.28
C ASN A 96 25.24 8.06 -2.55
N LEU A 97 24.65 8.99 -3.28
CA LEU A 97 24.04 8.70 -4.57
C LEU A 97 25.10 8.28 -5.58
N LEU A 98 25.01 7.05 -6.07
CA LEU A 98 25.91 6.45 -7.06
C LEU A 98 25.40 6.66 -8.48
N GLY A 99 24.08 6.59 -8.68
CA GLY A 99 23.48 6.73 -10.00
C GLY A 99 21.97 6.83 -10.00
N LYS A 100 21.41 7.05 -11.18
CA LYS A 100 19.97 7.08 -11.44
C LYS A 100 19.68 6.37 -12.76
N ILE A 101 18.63 5.57 -12.82
CA ILE A 101 18.14 4.96 -14.05
C ILE A 101 16.76 5.56 -14.36
N ASP A 102 16.62 6.21 -15.49
CA ASP A 102 15.32 6.70 -15.98
C ASP A 102 14.51 5.52 -16.54
N LEU A 103 13.30 5.33 -16.05
CA LEU A 103 12.37 4.27 -16.43
C LEU A 103 11.25 4.77 -17.36
N LYS A 104 11.19 6.08 -17.63
CA LYS A 104 10.14 6.67 -18.46
C LYS A 104 10.18 6.11 -19.87
N GLY A 105 9.02 5.64 -20.34
CA GLY A 105 8.90 4.97 -21.65
C GLY A 105 9.31 3.49 -21.67
N LEU A 106 9.95 2.99 -20.63
CA LEU A 106 10.21 1.56 -20.45
C LEU A 106 9.05 0.85 -19.75
N ILE A 107 8.50 1.49 -18.69
CA ILE A 107 7.42 1.00 -17.85
C ILE A 107 6.42 2.13 -17.54
N VAL A 108 5.29 1.76 -16.95
CA VAL A 108 4.28 2.70 -16.43
C VAL A 108 4.65 3.15 -15.01
N GLY A 109 4.98 2.20 -14.12
CA GLY A 109 5.37 2.47 -12.75
C GLY A 109 6.20 1.34 -12.15
N ALA A 110 7.34 1.66 -11.53
CA ALA A 110 8.14 0.70 -10.77
C ALA A 110 7.45 0.46 -9.43
N THR A 111 6.81 -0.71 -9.27
CA THR A 111 6.05 -1.06 -8.06
C THR A 111 6.84 -1.98 -7.14
N ASP A 112 7.90 -2.62 -7.66
CA ASP A 112 8.85 -3.40 -6.89
C ASP A 112 10.20 -3.46 -7.60
N VAL A 113 11.27 -3.72 -6.83
CA VAL A 113 12.65 -3.78 -7.34
C VAL A 113 13.47 -4.79 -6.57
N GLU A 114 14.22 -5.63 -7.32
CA GLU A 114 15.18 -6.59 -6.77
C GLU A 114 16.52 -6.51 -7.47
N ALA A 115 17.61 -6.50 -6.70
CA ALA A 115 18.97 -6.38 -7.21
C ALA A 115 19.75 -7.70 -7.05
N ALA A 116 20.05 -8.34 -8.18
CA ALA A 116 20.84 -9.57 -8.27
C ALA A 116 22.18 -9.31 -8.98
N LYS A 117 23.14 -10.25 -8.84
CA LYS A 117 24.37 -10.23 -9.64
C LYS A 117 24.11 -10.23 -11.15
N ALA A 118 22.97 -10.76 -11.56
CA ALA A 118 22.57 -10.88 -12.95
C ALA A 118 21.91 -9.59 -13.50
N GLY A 119 21.70 -8.58 -12.69
CA GLY A 119 21.04 -7.31 -13.03
C GLY A 119 19.94 -6.94 -12.05
N ILE A 120 19.28 -5.84 -12.33
CA ILE A 120 18.21 -5.26 -11.51
C ILE A 120 16.89 -5.66 -12.13
N TRP A 121 16.02 -6.28 -11.34
CA TRP A 121 14.66 -6.62 -11.73
C TRP A 121 13.69 -5.55 -11.24
N VAL A 122 12.78 -5.11 -12.10
CA VAL A 122 11.75 -4.12 -11.79
C VAL A 122 10.40 -4.67 -12.17
N LEU A 123 9.47 -4.68 -11.23
CA LEU A 123 8.07 -5.03 -11.47
C LEU A 123 7.28 -3.77 -11.86
N ASP A 124 6.48 -3.89 -12.90
CA ASP A 124 5.50 -2.90 -13.34
C ASP A 124 4.11 -3.53 -13.31
N GLN A 125 3.41 -3.36 -12.19
CA GLN A 125 2.03 -3.82 -12.02
C GLN A 125 1.02 -2.91 -12.72
N ALA A 126 1.40 -1.67 -13.04
CA ALA A 126 0.52 -0.67 -13.65
C ALA A 126 0.31 -0.91 -15.15
N SER A 127 1.26 -1.52 -15.84
CA SER A 127 1.13 -1.93 -17.25
C SER A 127 0.01 -2.98 -17.45
N MET A 128 -0.45 -3.07 -18.67
CA MET A 128 -1.50 -4.01 -19.09
C MET A 128 -1.02 -4.81 -20.32
N PRO A 129 -0.61 -6.08 -20.15
CA PRO A 129 -0.48 -6.82 -18.90
C PRO A 129 0.64 -6.29 -17.99
N PRO A 130 0.67 -6.66 -16.68
CA PRO A 130 1.81 -6.44 -15.82
C PRO A 130 3.07 -7.08 -16.39
N LYS A 131 4.24 -6.51 -16.05
CA LYS A 131 5.51 -6.99 -16.60
C LYS A 131 6.67 -6.86 -15.63
N VAL A 132 7.72 -7.62 -15.89
CA VAL A 132 9.02 -7.44 -15.25
C VAL A 132 10.04 -7.04 -16.29
N ILE A 133 10.94 -6.13 -15.90
CA ILE A 133 12.08 -5.71 -16.73
C ILE A 133 13.34 -6.07 -16.00
N ARG A 134 14.34 -6.57 -16.73
CA ARG A 134 15.69 -6.76 -16.25
C ARG A 134 16.60 -5.69 -16.82
N LEU A 135 17.33 -5.00 -15.97
CA LEU A 135 18.23 -3.90 -16.31
C LEU A 135 19.66 -4.23 -15.90
N ALA A 136 20.64 -3.73 -16.65
CA ALA A 136 22.00 -3.60 -16.18
C ALA A 136 22.10 -2.37 -15.23
N GLU A 137 23.20 -2.26 -14.48
CA GLU A 137 23.43 -1.14 -13.55
C GLU A 137 23.49 0.23 -14.25
N ASP A 138 23.87 0.26 -15.53
CA ASP A 138 23.86 1.47 -16.36
C ASP A 138 22.49 1.81 -16.95
N GLY A 139 21.45 1.01 -16.65
CA GLY A 139 20.09 1.16 -17.12
C GLY A 139 19.80 0.51 -18.48
N ALA A 140 20.76 -0.16 -19.11
CA ALA A 140 20.51 -0.89 -20.34
C ALA A 140 19.51 -2.05 -20.10
N ALA A 141 18.46 -2.13 -20.93
CA ALA A 141 17.47 -3.21 -20.83
C ALA A 141 18.08 -4.54 -21.28
N LEU A 142 18.17 -5.50 -20.35
CA LEU A 142 18.62 -6.87 -20.61
C LEU A 142 17.48 -7.81 -20.99
N GLY A 143 16.25 -7.47 -20.61
CA GLY A 143 15.04 -8.23 -20.92
C GLY A 143 13.77 -7.51 -20.47
N LYS A 144 12.68 -7.82 -21.17
CA LYS A 144 11.34 -7.32 -20.83
C LYS A 144 10.33 -8.43 -21.05
N TYR A 145 9.57 -8.77 -20.03
CA TYR A 145 8.70 -9.93 -20.01
C TYR A 145 7.33 -9.55 -19.49
N ASP A 146 6.30 -9.78 -20.29
CA ASP A 146 4.92 -9.69 -19.83
C ASP A 146 4.63 -10.87 -18.89
N LEU A 147 3.99 -10.62 -17.75
CA LEU A 147 3.57 -11.67 -16.85
C LEU A 147 2.38 -12.43 -17.46
N PRO A 148 2.38 -13.77 -17.42
CA PRO A 148 1.29 -14.56 -17.97
C PRO A 148 0.01 -14.42 -17.11
N PRO A 149 -1.16 -14.77 -17.66
CA PRO A 149 -2.40 -14.94 -16.89
C PRO A 149 -2.16 -15.84 -15.67
N GLY A 150 -2.76 -15.51 -14.54
CA GLY A 150 -2.51 -16.14 -13.24
C GLY A 150 -1.43 -15.43 -12.40
N LEU A 151 -0.75 -14.42 -12.96
CA LEU A 151 0.22 -13.56 -12.27
C LEU A 151 -0.11 -12.06 -12.45
N HIS A 152 -1.39 -11.72 -12.58
CA HIS A 152 -1.85 -10.34 -12.70
C HIS A 152 -2.38 -9.80 -11.37
N LEU A 153 -2.75 -8.52 -11.34
CA LEU A 153 -3.33 -7.87 -10.16
C LEU A 153 -4.54 -8.64 -9.61
N GLU A 154 -5.44 -9.03 -10.49
CA GLU A 154 -6.64 -9.81 -10.17
C GLU A 154 -6.38 -11.24 -9.71
N ASP A 155 -5.15 -11.71 -9.86
CA ASP A 155 -4.67 -12.99 -9.34
C ASP A 155 -3.92 -12.82 -8.01
N GLY A 156 -3.84 -11.59 -7.47
CA GLY A 156 -3.20 -11.24 -6.21
C GLY A 156 -1.72 -10.90 -6.30
N LEU A 157 -1.23 -10.50 -7.46
CA LEU A 157 0.16 -10.06 -7.64
C LEU A 157 0.53 -8.98 -6.61
N THR A 158 1.51 -9.24 -5.75
CA THR A 158 1.97 -8.33 -4.69
C THR A 158 3.40 -7.87 -4.85
N GLY A 159 4.28 -8.70 -5.42
CA GLY A 159 5.69 -8.35 -5.49
C GLY A 159 6.52 -9.36 -6.26
N ILE A 160 7.83 -9.13 -6.21
CA ILE A 160 8.88 -10.02 -6.69
C ILE A 160 9.92 -10.25 -5.60
N ALA A 161 10.61 -11.37 -5.65
CA ALA A 161 11.71 -11.69 -4.74
C ALA A 161 12.80 -12.47 -5.47
N LEU A 162 13.96 -12.62 -4.84
CA LEU A 162 15.03 -13.46 -5.36
C LEU A 162 15.10 -14.79 -4.59
N GLY A 163 15.14 -15.88 -5.33
CA GLY A 163 15.44 -17.19 -4.76
C GLY A 163 16.93 -17.37 -4.46
N ASN A 164 17.29 -18.49 -3.80
CA ASN A 164 18.66 -18.73 -3.29
C ASN A 164 19.75 -18.75 -4.38
N ARG A 165 19.40 -19.01 -5.62
CA ARG A 165 20.34 -19.09 -6.75
C ARG A 165 20.28 -17.84 -7.63
N GLY A 166 19.46 -16.84 -7.25
CA GLY A 166 19.22 -15.61 -7.99
C GLY A 166 18.12 -15.72 -9.05
N GLU A 167 17.30 -16.79 -9.03
CA GLU A 167 16.07 -16.89 -9.79
C GLU A 167 15.06 -15.81 -9.37
N LEU A 168 14.33 -15.23 -10.32
CA LEU A 168 13.23 -14.32 -10.02
C LEU A 168 11.98 -15.11 -9.64
N LEU A 169 11.42 -14.75 -8.50
CA LEU A 169 10.16 -15.25 -7.96
C LEU A 169 9.11 -14.15 -8.08
N VAL A 170 7.86 -14.54 -8.34
CA VAL A 170 6.70 -13.65 -8.36
C VAL A 170 5.78 -14.04 -7.21
N GLU A 171 5.42 -13.07 -6.38
CA GLU A 171 4.62 -13.23 -5.18
C GLU A 171 3.17 -12.85 -5.42
N ARG A 172 2.26 -13.61 -4.81
CA ARG A 172 0.82 -13.34 -4.80
C ARG A 172 0.24 -13.52 -3.41
N GLU A 173 -0.67 -12.63 -3.04
CA GLU A 173 -1.24 -12.55 -1.69
C GLU A 173 -0.13 -12.56 -0.61
N GLY A 174 0.77 -11.57 -0.67
CA GLY A 174 2.01 -11.62 0.09
C GLY A 174 2.92 -12.72 -0.46
N ASP A 175 3.30 -13.68 0.38
CA ASP A 175 4.08 -14.86 0.03
C ASP A 175 3.24 -16.16 0.08
N ALA A 176 1.91 -16.05 0.18
CA ALA A 176 1.04 -17.22 0.22
C ALA A 176 1.18 -18.12 -1.03
N TYR A 177 1.45 -17.49 -2.17
CA TYR A 177 1.75 -18.16 -3.44
C TYR A 177 3.01 -17.56 -4.06
N VAL A 178 4.06 -18.35 -4.16
CA VAL A 178 5.35 -17.95 -4.75
C VAL A 178 5.57 -18.75 -6.03
N THR A 179 5.75 -18.04 -7.14
CA THR A 179 5.93 -18.64 -8.47
C THR A 179 7.33 -18.37 -9.00
N GLN A 180 8.11 -19.43 -9.27
CA GLN A 180 9.38 -19.26 -9.96
C GLN A 180 9.13 -18.81 -11.40
N PHE A 181 9.67 -17.65 -11.77
CA PHE A 181 9.49 -17.05 -13.09
C PHE A 181 10.71 -17.20 -13.99
N THR A 182 11.93 -17.15 -13.42
CA THR A 182 13.16 -17.34 -14.19
C THR A 182 14.04 -18.45 -13.59
N ASP A 183 15.02 -18.89 -14.37
CA ASP A 183 16.18 -19.61 -13.86
C ASP A 183 17.20 -18.66 -13.19
N ALA A 184 18.29 -19.21 -12.65
CA ALA A 184 19.38 -18.46 -12.02
C ALA A 184 20.14 -17.54 -12.98
N THR A 185 20.00 -17.71 -14.29
CA THR A 185 20.62 -16.86 -15.32
C THR A 185 19.69 -15.74 -15.78
N GLY A 186 18.43 -15.76 -15.30
CA GLY A 186 17.41 -14.77 -15.59
C GLY A 186 16.62 -15.04 -16.86
N ASN A 187 16.60 -16.28 -17.36
CA ASN A 187 15.74 -16.67 -18.46
C ASN A 187 14.39 -17.18 -17.93
N PRO A 188 13.25 -16.80 -18.54
CA PRO A 188 11.96 -17.36 -18.16
C PRO A 188 11.92 -18.89 -18.22
N VAL A 189 11.26 -19.49 -17.25
CA VAL A 189 11.05 -20.93 -17.16
C VAL A 189 9.55 -21.26 -17.14
N GLU A 190 9.19 -22.55 -17.24
CA GLU A 190 7.82 -22.97 -16.97
C GLU A 190 7.46 -22.64 -15.51
N ALA A 191 6.36 -21.93 -15.31
CA ALA A 191 5.96 -21.41 -14.01
C ALA A 191 5.64 -22.56 -13.04
N MET A 192 6.34 -22.58 -11.92
CA MET A 192 6.10 -23.51 -10.81
C MET A 192 5.71 -22.69 -9.55
N THR A 193 4.48 -22.90 -9.07
CA THR A 193 3.95 -22.20 -7.90
C THR A 193 4.01 -23.12 -6.66
N THR A 194 4.43 -22.55 -5.55
CA THR A 194 4.44 -23.16 -4.22
C THR A 194 3.70 -22.29 -3.21
N ASN A 195 3.25 -22.85 -2.10
CA ASN A 195 2.60 -22.10 -1.01
C ASN A 195 3.67 -21.62 -0.03
N GLY A 196 4.48 -20.66 -0.44
CA GLY A 196 5.63 -20.13 0.27
C GLY A 196 6.93 -20.34 -0.49
N TYR A 197 8.04 -20.00 0.14
CA TYR A 197 9.38 -20.05 -0.44
C TYR A 197 10.01 -21.43 -0.36
N ILE A 198 10.75 -21.82 -1.38
CA ILE A 198 11.67 -22.95 -1.32
C ILE A 198 13.08 -22.45 -1.01
N HIS A 199 13.58 -22.74 0.19
CA HIS A 199 14.94 -22.42 0.61
C HIS A 199 15.72 -23.70 0.93
N LYS A 200 16.84 -23.96 0.24
CA LYS A 200 17.69 -25.16 0.37
C LYS A 200 16.89 -26.48 0.36
N GLY A 201 15.83 -26.54 -0.45
CA GLY A 201 14.98 -27.72 -0.61
C GLY A 201 13.91 -27.89 0.47
N GLY A 202 13.83 -27.02 1.46
CA GLY A 202 12.74 -26.93 2.44
C GLY A 202 11.70 -25.88 2.03
N LEU A 203 10.42 -26.13 2.33
CA LEU A 203 9.35 -25.16 2.17
C LEU A 203 9.27 -24.25 3.41
N PHE A 204 9.22 -22.94 3.19
CA PHE A 204 9.03 -21.93 4.23
C PHE A 204 7.76 -21.14 3.92
N ALA A 205 6.82 -21.15 4.85
CA ALA A 205 5.55 -20.46 4.74
C ALA A 205 5.09 -19.94 6.11
N ALA A 206 4.47 -18.77 6.12
CA ALA A 206 3.87 -18.20 7.31
C ALA A 206 2.37 -18.03 7.10
N ASN A 207 1.55 -18.56 8.00
CA ASN A 207 0.11 -18.54 7.88
C ASN A 207 -0.52 -18.05 9.18
N ALA A 208 -1.36 -17.02 9.13
CA ALA A 208 -2.24 -16.67 10.22
C ALA A 208 -3.31 -17.77 10.36
N SER A 209 -3.29 -18.53 11.45
CA SER A 209 -4.25 -19.61 11.69
C SER A 209 -5.63 -19.01 11.93
N GLY A 210 -6.60 -19.34 11.09
CA GLY A 210 -8.00 -19.09 11.39
C GLY A 210 -8.65 -17.94 10.65
N LEU A 211 -8.52 -17.89 9.34
CA LEU A 211 -9.43 -17.11 8.46
C LEU A 211 -10.93 -17.31 8.79
N ASN A 212 -11.27 -18.36 9.54
CA ASN A 212 -12.61 -18.64 10.07
C ASN A 212 -12.75 -18.32 11.57
N SER A 213 -11.72 -17.82 12.25
CA SER A 213 -11.79 -17.35 13.63
C SER A 213 -12.12 -15.87 13.66
N LEU A 214 -13.09 -15.47 14.47
CA LEU A 214 -13.47 -14.08 14.65
C LEU A 214 -12.37 -13.20 15.27
N THR A 215 -11.34 -13.82 15.89
CA THR A 215 -10.19 -13.14 16.49
C THR A 215 -8.96 -14.06 16.42
N PRO A 216 -8.30 -14.18 15.25
CA PRO A 216 -7.13 -15.03 15.14
C PRO A 216 -5.96 -14.39 15.91
N LYS A 217 -5.57 -15.02 17.04
CA LYS A 217 -4.39 -14.61 17.83
C LYS A 217 -3.24 -15.62 17.68
N ARG A 218 -3.29 -16.45 16.67
CA ARG A 218 -2.29 -17.50 16.43
C ARG A 218 -1.95 -17.60 14.96
N GLY A 219 -0.70 -17.90 14.72
CA GLY A 219 -0.17 -18.22 13.41
C GLY A 219 0.76 -19.42 13.47
N THR A 220 1.10 -19.97 12.33
CA THR A 220 2.04 -21.07 12.19
C THR A 220 3.06 -20.74 11.13
N ILE A 221 4.34 -20.95 11.46
CA ILE A 221 5.44 -20.90 10.50
C ILE A 221 5.84 -22.35 10.20
N LEU A 222 5.83 -22.70 8.92
CA LEU A 222 6.47 -23.89 8.41
C LEU A 222 7.90 -23.50 7.97
N ALA A 223 8.92 -24.10 8.55
CA ALA A 223 10.31 -23.88 8.20
C ALA A 223 10.97 -25.24 7.88
N GLY A 224 10.92 -25.64 6.62
CA GLY A 224 11.31 -26.98 6.19
C GLY A 224 10.42 -28.07 6.80
N GLN A 225 10.92 -28.76 7.81
CA GLN A 225 10.14 -29.77 8.57
C GLN A 225 9.70 -29.27 9.95
N LEU A 226 10.09 -28.06 10.33
CA LEU A 226 9.75 -27.46 11.62
C LEU A 226 8.40 -26.78 11.53
N HIS A 227 7.60 -26.92 12.59
CA HIS A 227 6.37 -26.17 12.80
C HIS A 227 6.55 -25.27 14.02
N ILE A 228 6.46 -23.96 13.85
CA ILE A 228 6.61 -22.98 14.91
C ILE A 228 5.26 -22.30 15.11
N GLU A 229 4.69 -22.43 16.30
CA GLU A 229 3.49 -21.70 16.67
C GLU A 229 3.85 -20.26 17.10
N VAL A 230 3.07 -19.31 16.62
CA VAL A 230 3.18 -17.90 16.93
C VAL A 230 1.90 -17.47 17.64
N GLU A 231 2.03 -16.91 18.83
CA GLU A 231 0.93 -16.28 19.55
C GLU A 231 1.10 -14.77 19.53
N THR A 232 -0.02 -14.05 19.44
CA THR A 232 -0.10 -12.59 19.42
C THR A 232 -1.02 -12.10 20.53
N GLU A 233 -0.84 -10.85 20.93
CA GLU A 233 -1.67 -10.21 21.94
C GLU A 233 -2.99 -9.70 21.34
N TYR A 234 -2.91 -9.16 20.11
CA TYR A 234 -4.03 -8.65 19.34
C TYR A 234 -4.36 -9.54 18.15
N ASP A 235 -5.39 -9.17 17.41
CA ASP A 235 -5.80 -9.91 16.21
C ASP A 235 -4.65 -9.95 15.20
N LEU A 236 -4.25 -11.16 14.82
CA LEU A 236 -3.24 -11.38 13.80
C LEU A 236 -3.84 -11.08 12.42
N GLY A 237 -3.42 -9.99 11.81
CA GLY A 237 -3.86 -9.57 10.47
C GLY A 237 -3.18 -10.35 9.36
N GLY A 238 -1.88 -10.58 9.51
CA GLY A 238 -1.08 -11.29 8.51
C GLY A 238 0.27 -11.73 9.04
N MET A 239 0.86 -12.71 8.34
CA MET A 239 2.22 -13.18 8.53
C MET A 239 2.85 -13.46 7.18
N GLN A 240 4.12 -13.11 7.02
CA GLN A 240 4.87 -13.29 5.78
C GLN A 240 6.32 -13.66 6.07
N ILE A 241 6.88 -14.60 5.32
CA ILE A 241 8.34 -14.83 5.29
C ILE A 241 8.97 -13.63 4.58
N LEU A 242 9.68 -12.79 5.30
CA LEU A 242 10.37 -11.63 4.72
C LEU A 242 11.60 -12.05 3.89
N GLY A 243 12.26 -13.13 4.28
CA GLY A 243 13.42 -13.67 3.58
C GLY A 243 14.41 -14.35 4.52
N PHE A 244 15.63 -14.57 4.00
CA PHE A 244 16.67 -15.38 4.63
C PHE A 244 17.95 -14.57 4.80
N GLY A 245 18.60 -14.75 5.94
CA GLY A 245 19.90 -14.21 6.23
C GLY A 245 21.06 -15.12 5.78
N PRO A 246 22.30 -14.66 5.93
CA PRO A 246 23.50 -15.36 5.41
C PRO A 246 23.82 -16.68 6.15
N GLN A 247 23.24 -16.91 7.31
CA GLN A 247 23.44 -18.13 8.11
C GLN A 247 22.25 -19.09 8.03
N ASP A 248 21.41 -18.96 7.00
CA ASP A 248 20.13 -19.66 6.83
C ASP A 248 19.11 -19.36 7.93
N ASP A 249 19.37 -18.33 8.70
CA ASP A 249 18.40 -17.69 9.57
C ASP A 249 17.28 -17.04 8.72
N PHE A 250 16.10 -16.88 9.28
CA PHE A 250 14.98 -16.32 8.53
C PHE A 250 14.19 -15.31 9.34
N PHE A 251 13.52 -14.44 8.61
CA PHE A 251 12.75 -13.34 9.18
C PHE A 251 11.29 -13.44 8.77
N VAL A 252 10.40 -13.17 9.72
CA VAL A 252 8.95 -13.21 9.53
C VAL A 252 8.35 -11.88 9.91
N ALA A 253 7.71 -11.20 8.97
CA ALA A 253 6.92 -10.01 9.26
C ALA A 253 5.53 -10.42 9.76
N LEU A 254 5.04 -9.73 10.79
CA LEU A 254 3.71 -9.92 11.38
C LEU A 254 2.99 -8.59 11.45
N GLU A 255 1.67 -8.62 11.26
CA GLU A 255 0.79 -7.47 11.46
C GLU A 255 -0.25 -7.81 12.53
N GLU A 256 -0.18 -7.16 13.68
CA GLU A 256 -1.22 -7.21 14.72
C GLU A 256 -2.15 -6.02 14.57
N LEU A 257 -3.45 -6.25 14.75
CA LEU A 257 -4.49 -5.28 14.43
C LEU A 257 -5.39 -4.99 15.65
N ALA A 258 -5.69 -3.71 15.84
CA ALA A 258 -6.75 -3.25 16.73
C ALA A 258 -7.56 -2.14 16.06
N LEU A 259 -8.84 -2.03 16.39
CA LEU A 259 -9.67 -0.93 15.89
C LEU A 259 -9.87 0.09 17.02
N ASN A 260 -9.39 1.30 16.82
CA ASN A 260 -9.67 2.43 17.69
C ASN A 260 -10.86 3.21 17.12
N PRO A 261 -11.95 3.43 17.89
CA PRO A 261 -13.15 4.12 17.41
C PRO A 261 -12.88 5.53 16.87
N ASP A 262 -11.88 6.23 17.43
CA ASP A 262 -11.57 7.62 17.10
C ASP A 262 -10.54 7.77 15.97
N THR A 263 -9.58 6.84 15.88
CA THR A 263 -8.43 6.95 14.96
C THR A 263 -8.44 5.89 13.85
N GLY A 264 -9.39 4.95 13.88
CA GLY A 264 -9.51 3.89 12.88
C GLY A 264 -8.65 2.67 13.17
N LEU A 265 -8.36 1.90 12.13
CA LEU A 265 -7.54 0.70 12.20
C LEU A 265 -6.11 1.05 12.63
N GLN A 266 -5.65 0.40 13.69
CA GLN A 266 -4.26 0.46 14.13
C GLN A 266 -3.54 -0.82 13.72
N VAL A 267 -2.34 -0.66 13.21
CA VAL A 267 -1.50 -1.77 12.75
C VAL A 267 -0.16 -1.70 13.48
N ASP A 268 0.20 -2.76 14.20
CA ASP A 268 1.55 -2.96 14.74
C ASP A 268 2.27 -3.97 13.84
N GLN A 269 3.19 -3.50 13.04
CA GLN A 269 4.03 -4.36 12.20
C GLN A 269 5.34 -4.66 12.93
N THR A 270 5.64 -5.96 13.10
CA THR A 270 6.87 -6.44 13.71
C THR A 270 7.60 -7.43 12.81
N VAL A 271 8.91 -7.53 12.95
CA VAL A 271 9.73 -8.56 12.30
C VAL A 271 10.33 -9.46 13.36
N ARG A 272 10.04 -10.76 13.30
CA ARG A 272 10.64 -11.77 14.16
C ARG A 272 11.81 -12.46 13.46
N HIS A 273 12.89 -12.66 14.17
CA HIS A 273 14.10 -13.32 13.70
C HIS A 273 14.20 -14.72 14.30
N TYR A 274 14.47 -15.72 13.47
CA TYR A 274 14.68 -17.11 13.84
C TYR A 274 16.00 -17.61 13.25
N ASP A 275 16.75 -18.42 14.00
CA ASP A 275 17.93 -19.10 13.46
C ASP A 275 17.53 -20.24 12.50
N ALA A 276 18.53 -20.86 11.86
CA ALA A 276 18.32 -21.96 10.90
C ALA A 276 17.63 -23.21 11.53
N LEU A 277 17.59 -23.31 12.84
CA LEU A 277 16.93 -24.39 13.59
C LEU A 277 15.54 -23.99 14.09
N GLY A 278 15.05 -22.80 13.71
CA GLY A 278 13.75 -22.28 14.12
C GLY A 278 13.69 -21.72 15.54
N LYS A 279 14.85 -21.53 16.19
CA LYS A 279 14.91 -20.90 17.50
C LYS A 279 14.69 -19.38 17.35
N TYR A 280 13.77 -18.84 18.14
CA TYR A 280 13.53 -17.41 18.23
C TYR A 280 14.78 -16.65 18.73
N MET A 281 15.20 -15.63 17.97
CA MET A 281 16.38 -14.82 18.23
C MET A 281 16.04 -13.41 18.69
N GLY A 282 14.86 -12.88 18.33
CA GLY A 282 14.42 -11.57 18.72
C GLY A 282 13.32 -11.00 17.82
N VAL A 283 12.87 -9.78 18.16
CA VAL A 283 11.83 -9.04 17.45
C VAL A 283 12.23 -7.58 17.29
N ALA A 284 11.84 -6.99 16.17
CA ALA A 284 11.97 -5.56 15.93
C ALA A 284 10.63 -5.00 15.45
N ARG A 285 10.30 -3.75 15.81
CA ARG A 285 9.07 -3.06 15.36
C ARG A 285 9.37 -2.17 14.18
N VAL A 286 8.45 -2.20 13.22
CA VAL A 286 8.39 -1.23 12.12
C VAL A 286 7.47 -0.09 12.54
N PRO A 287 7.95 1.15 12.72
CA PRO A 287 7.13 2.24 13.25
C PRO A 287 6.19 2.81 12.17
N ILE A 288 5.11 2.09 11.87
CA ILE A 288 4.12 2.43 10.84
C ILE A 288 3.47 3.79 11.10
N ALA A 289 3.13 4.10 12.35
CA ALA A 289 2.50 5.38 12.72
C ALA A 289 3.37 6.61 12.43
N GLU A 290 4.66 6.43 12.23
CA GLU A 290 5.60 7.49 11.90
C GLU A 290 5.78 7.70 10.38
N GLN A 291 5.26 6.81 9.55
CA GLN A 291 5.40 6.90 8.09
C GLN A 291 4.39 7.91 7.51
N TYR A 292 4.88 8.73 6.60
CA TYR A 292 4.05 9.72 5.90
C TYR A 292 3.15 9.07 4.85
N THR A 293 3.70 8.11 4.10
CA THR A 293 2.95 7.33 3.10
C THR A 293 3.25 5.84 3.26
N TYR A 294 2.31 5.01 2.84
CA TYR A 294 2.53 3.57 2.74
C TYR A 294 3.56 3.25 1.63
N VAL A 295 4.48 2.33 1.93
CA VAL A 295 5.44 1.75 0.98
C VAL A 295 5.13 0.27 0.83
N GLN A 296 4.79 -0.17 -0.38
CA GLN A 296 4.31 -1.54 -0.62
C GLN A 296 5.37 -2.60 -0.28
N GLN A 297 6.60 -2.40 -0.74
CA GLN A 297 7.76 -3.23 -0.42
C GLN A 297 8.76 -2.39 0.38
N GLY A 298 8.34 -2.08 1.63
CA GLY A 298 9.05 -1.19 2.54
C GLY A 298 10.06 -1.89 3.46
N LEU A 299 10.26 -3.21 3.33
CA LEU A 299 11.19 -4.02 4.12
C LEU A 299 12.17 -4.76 3.20
N ALA A 300 13.44 -4.80 3.57
CA ALA A 300 14.47 -5.53 2.83
C ALA A 300 15.50 -6.14 3.78
N ILE A 301 16.10 -7.27 3.39
CA ILE A 301 17.18 -7.93 4.14
C ILE A 301 18.50 -7.67 3.40
N GLY A 302 19.50 -7.15 4.12
CA GLY A 302 20.83 -6.97 3.58
C GLY A 302 21.66 -8.25 3.56
N PRO A 303 22.78 -8.26 2.82
CA PRO A 303 23.67 -9.41 2.72
C PRO A 303 24.34 -9.78 4.04
N ASP A 304 24.32 -8.90 5.02
CA ASP A 304 24.81 -9.09 6.39
C ASP A 304 23.74 -9.64 7.35
N GLY A 305 22.50 -9.84 6.89
CA GLY A 305 21.35 -10.25 7.70
C GLY A 305 20.68 -9.10 8.44
N SER A 306 21.09 -7.85 8.22
CA SER A 306 20.37 -6.68 8.76
C SER A 306 19.04 -6.50 8.04
N VAL A 307 17.99 -6.14 8.78
CA VAL A 307 16.69 -5.78 8.22
C VAL A 307 16.58 -4.26 8.13
N TYR A 308 16.22 -3.79 6.95
CA TYR A 308 16.07 -2.38 6.63
C TYR A 308 14.62 -2.02 6.35
N VAL A 309 14.29 -0.74 6.61
CA VAL A 309 12.96 -0.15 6.34
C VAL A 309 13.15 1.11 5.51
N LEU A 310 12.37 1.26 4.46
CA LEU A 310 12.22 2.53 3.75
C LEU A 310 11.11 3.35 4.42
N ALA A 311 11.49 4.30 5.24
CA ALA A 311 10.58 5.12 6.01
C ALA A 311 10.34 6.48 5.34
N THR A 312 9.08 6.81 5.10
CA THR A 312 8.69 8.06 4.44
C THR A 312 8.42 9.16 5.46
N ARG A 313 8.83 10.40 5.13
CA ARG A 313 8.56 11.64 5.86
C ARG A 313 8.07 12.69 4.85
N PRO A 314 7.38 13.76 5.26
CA PRO A 314 6.89 14.79 4.33
C PRO A 314 7.99 15.46 3.50
N ASP A 315 9.19 15.60 4.06
CA ASP A 315 10.32 16.33 3.47
C ASP A 315 11.50 15.43 3.01
N ARG A 316 11.47 14.13 3.35
CA ARG A 316 12.54 13.19 3.06
C ARG A 316 12.06 11.74 3.14
N VAL A 317 12.90 10.83 2.70
CA VAL A 317 12.81 9.40 2.99
C VAL A 317 14.06 9.00 3.78
N GLU A 318 13.91 8.09 4.73
CA GLU A 318 14.98 7.57 5.55
C GLU A 318 15.10 6.06 5.34
N VAL A 319 16.31 5.56 5.20
CA VAL A 319 16.58 4.12 5.30
C VAL A 319 16.98 3.83 6.73
N TRP A 320 16.20 3.00 7.40
CA TRP A 320 16.44 2.58 8.77
C TRP A 320 16.95 1.17 8.82
N ARG A 321 17.88 0.89 9.74
CA ARG A 321 18.25 -0.45 10.15
C ARG A 321 17.49 -0.78 11.44
N LEU A 322 16.74 -1.89 11.45
CA LEU A 322 16.00 -2.32 12.63
C LEU A 322 16.94 -2.90 13.69
N VAL A 323 16.65 -2.59 14.96
CA VAL A 323 17.35 -3.12 16.13
C VAL A 323 16.46 -4.17 16.80
N PHE A 324 16.94 -5.41 16.86
CA PHE A 324 16.22 -6.53 17.45
C PHE A 324 16.39 -6.58 18.97
N THR A 325 15.31 -6.86 19.69
CA THR A 325 15.26 -7.07 21.13
C THR A 325 14.57 -8.40 21.44
N GLN A 326 14.60 -8.86 22.70
CA GLN A 326 13.96 -10.12 23.08
C GLN A 326 12.43 -10.03 23.16
N SER A 327 11.89 -8.84 23.43
CA SER A 327 10.46 -8.58 23.55
C SER A 327 10.16 -7.10 23.28
N LEU A 328 8.90 -6.80 22.98
CA LEU A 328 8.36 -5.46 22.77
C LEU A 328 7.15 -5.25 23.68
N ASP A 329 6.96 -4.01 24.11
CA ASP A 329 5.69 -3.58 24.72
C ASP A 329 4.64 -3.37 23.63
N SER A 330 3.36 -3.66 23.94
CA SER A 330 2.25 -3.36 23.04
C SER A 330 2.06 -1.86 22.85
N ILE A 331 1.72 -1.45 21.63
CA ILE A 331 1.36 -0.07 21.28
C ILE A 331 -0.08 0.06 20.79
N LEU A 332 -0.81 -1.05 20.68
CA LEU A 332 -2.18 -1.04 20.18
C LEU A 332 -3.17 -0.63 21.29
N TYR A 333 -4.24 0.01 20.85
CA TYR A 333 -5.34 0.40 21.74
C TYR A 333 -6.08 -0.85 22.24
N GLU A 334 -6.28 -0.93 23.55
CA GLU A 334 -7.12 -1.94 24.19
C GLU A 334 -8.54 -1.35 24.37
N PRO A 335 -9.56 -1.80 23.63
CA PRO A 335 -10.91 -1.29 23.84
C PRO A 335 -11.38 -1.66 25.26
N PRO A 336 -12.05 -0.77 26.00
CA PRO A 336 -12.61 -1.09 27.30
C PRO A 336 -13.57 -2.27 27.20
N LEU A 337 -13.46 -3.23 28.12
CA LEU A 337 -14.22 -4.49 28.17
C LEU A 337 -15.76 -4.32 28.28
N THR A 338 -16.27 -3.09 28.21
CA THR A 338 -17.68 -2.73 28.42
C THR A 338 -18.23 -1.80 27.36
N SER A 339 -18.07 -2.08 26.08
CA SER A 339 -18.95 -1.45 25.09
C SER A 339 -20.11 -2.39 24.78
N ASN A 340 -21.29 -2.12 25.34
CA ASN A 340 -22.52 -2.64 24.77
C ASN A 340 -22.55 -2.25 23.29
N PRO A 341 -22.89 -3.17 22.37
CA PRO A 341 -23.11 -2.80 20.98
C PRO A 341 -24.14 -1.66 20.98
N ALA A 342 -23.79 -0.54 20.34
CA ALA A 342 -24.70 0.56 20.18
C ALA A 342 -26.00 0.02 19.56
N GLU A 343 -27.14 0.25 20.23
CA GLU A 343 -28.42 -0.07 19.66
C GLU A 343 -28.53 0.65 18.32
N ILE A 344 -28.71 -0.13 17.26
CA ILE A 344 -28.96 0.40 15.92
C ILE A 344 -30.35 1.07 16.03
N HIS A 345 -30.38 2.40 16.12
CA HIS A 345 -31.60 3.15 16.01
C HIS A 345 -32.15 2.99 14.60
N ASP A 346 -33.17 2.17 14.49
CA ASP A 346 -33.99 2.02 13.29
C ASP A 346 -34.84 3.29 13.11
N GLU A 347 -34.25 4.36 12.57
CA GLU A 347 -35.01 5.49 12.09
C GLU A 347 -35.62 5.11 10.72
N SER A 348 -36.88 4.84 10.70
CA SER A 348 -37.68 4.54 9.51
C SER A 348 -37.71 5.74 8.55
N PHE A 349 -36.68 5.86 7.72
CA PHE A 349 -36.74 6.65 6.50
C PHE A 349 -37.54 5.88 5.46
N GLY A 350 -38.46 6.57 4.76
CA GLY A 350 -39.33 5.98 3.75
C GLY A 350 -38.56 5.07 2.80
N VAL A 351 -39.07 3.86 2.56
CA VAL A 351 -38.44 2.71 1.93
C VAL A 351 -37.87 3.07 0.57
N LYS A 352 -36.63 3.58 0.52
CA LYS A 352 -35.78 3.49 -0.65
C LYS A 352 -35.37 2.03 -0.75
N ALA A 353 -35.60 1.39 -1.91
CA ALA A 353 -35.18 0.00 -2.09
C ALA A 353 -33.70 -0.13 -1.69
N CYS A 354 -33.38 -1.04 -0.76
CA CYS A 354 -32.00 -1.29 -0.33
C CYS A 354 -31.17 -1.82 -1.49
N VAL A 355 -29.87 -1.58 -1.46
CA VAL A 355 -28.94 -2.13 -2.47
C VAL A 355 -28.37 -3.46 -1.98
N SER A 356 -28.46 -4.49 -2.81
CA SER A 356 -27.90 -5.80 -2.46
C SER A 356 -26.38 -5.80 -2.56
N ARG A 357 -25.69 -6.56 -1.70
CA ARG A 357 -24.24 -6.75 -1.77
C ARG A 357 -23.79 -7.32 -3.12
N ASN A 358 -24.61 -8.18 -3.73
CA ASN A 358 -24.36 -8.69 -5.08
C ASN A 358 -24.37 -7.56 -6.12
N THR A 359 -25.32 -6.63 -6.03
CA THR A 359 -25.38 -5.46 -6.92
C THR A 359 -24.14 -4.57 -6.74
N ILE A 360 -23.72 -4.33 -5.50
CA ILE A 360 -22.52 -3.53 -5.20
C ILE A 360 -21.29 -4.14 -5.88
N ILE A 361 -21.02 -5.42 -5.63
CA ILE A 361 -19.84 -6.11 -6.17
C ILE A 361 -19.93 -6.29 -7.70
N SER A 362 -21.09 -6.59 -8.25
CA SER A 362 -21.24 -6.70 -9.71
C SER A 362 -21.02 -5.36 -10.41
N THR A 363 -21.46 -4.26 -9.78
CA THR A 363 -21.17 -2.91 -10.27
C THR A 363 -19.68 -2.64 -10.23
N ALA A 364 -18.99 -2.89 -9.10
CA ALA A 364 -17.54 -2.71 -8.98
C ALA A 364 -16.78 -3.52 -10.04
N SER A 365 -17.14 -4.80 -10.20
CA SER A 365 -16.58 -5.69 -11.22
C SER A 365 -16.80 -5.15 -12.65
N SER A 366 -17.96 -4.51 -12.93
CA SER A 366 -18.23 -3.93 -14.25
C SER A 366 -17.31 -2.76 -14.60
N TYR A 367 -16.91 -1.94 -13.61
CA TYR A 367 -15.93 -0.87 -13.81
C TYR A 367 -14.54 -1.43 -14.09
N ARG A 368 -14.10 -2.42 -13.31
CA ARG A 368 -12.78 -3.04 -13.49
C ARG A 368 -12.70 -3.82 -14.79
N ASN A 369 -13.76 -4.53 -15.18
CA ASN A 369 -13.79 -5.37 -16.38
C ASN A 369 -14.31 -4.64 -17.63
N ASN A 370 -14.57 -3.33 -17.54
CA ASN A 370 -14.98 -2.54 -18.70
C ASN A 370 -13.94 -2.68 -19.82
N SER A 371 -14.38 -3.01 -21.03
CA SER A 371 -13.50 -3.08 -22.20
C SER A 371 -13.94 -2.05 -23.23
N LYS A 372 -13.09 -1.06 -23.50
CA LYS A 372 -13.42 0.04 -24.42
C LYS A 372 -12.26 0.42 -25.32
N TYR A 373 -12.54 0.54 -26.61
CA TYR A 373 -11.61 1.13 -27.56
C TYR A 373 -11.50 2.64 -27.31
N LEU A 374 -10.28 3.12 -27.11
CA LEU A 374 -9.92 4.53 -26.96
C LEU A 374 -9.13 4.97 -28.19
N SER A 375 -9.62 6.01 -28.87
CA SER A 375 -8.91 6.62 -30.00
C SER A 375 -7.74 7.49 -29.52
N SER A 376 -6.85 7.88 -30.42
CA SER A 376 -5.81 8.87 -30.11
C SER A 376 -6.39 10.17 -29.55
N THR A 377 -7.60 10.58 -30.00
CA THR A 377 -8.30 11.76 -29.49
C THR A 377 -8.76 11.56 -28.04
N ASN A 378 -9.24 10.36 -27.68
CA ASN A 378 -9.62 10.06 -26.28
C ASN A 378 -8.40 10.04 -25.34
N ILE A 379 -7.21 9.73 -25.86
CA ILE A 379 -5.99 9.61 -25.06
C ILE A 379 -5.20 10.91 -25.05
N ASN A 380 -4.86 11.45 -26.23
CA ASN A 380 -3.90 12.55 -26.41
C ASN A 380 -4.54 13.84 -26.95
N GLY A 381 -5.87 13.86 -27.16
CA GLY A 381 -6.54 15.07 -27.66
C GLY A 381 -6.45 16.22 -26.65
N ALA A 382 -6.56 17.45 -27.16
CA ALA A 382 -6.49 18.66 -26.35
C ALA A 382 -7.58 18.68 -25.25
N CYS A 383 -7.16 18.99 -24.02
CA CYS A 383 -7.98 19.20 -22.84
C CYS A 383 -7.11 19.98 -21.85
N SER A 384 -7.39 21.28 -21.71
CA SER A 384 -6.54 22.17 -20.89
C SER A 384 -6.62 21.72 -19.43
N GLY A 385 -5.48 21.68 -18.75
CA GLY A 385 -5.38 21.28 -17.35
C GLY A 385 -5.27 19.78 -17.11
N ARG A 386 -5.78 18.95 -18.03
CA ARG A 386 -5.78 17.50 -17.85
C ARG A 386 -4.38 16.89 -17.80
N GLN A 387 -4.17 16.01 -16.84
CA GLN A 387 -3.03 15.11 -16.80
C GLN A 387 -3.49 13.68 -17.15
N LYS A 388 -2.98 13.17 -18.28
CA LYS A 388 -3.36 11.87 -18.82
C LYS A 388 -2.97 10.72 -17.88
N PRO A 389 -3.86 9.73 -17.62
CA PRO A 389 -3.50 8.47 -16.96
C PRO A 389 -2.28 7.80 -17.59
N ARG A 390 -1.34 7.36 -16.75
CA ARG A 390 -0.01 6.88 -17.17
C ARG A 390 -0.08 5.59 -17.98
N TYR A 391 -1.05 4.70 -17.68
CA TYR A 391 -1.22 3.43 -18.39
C TYR A 391 -1.71 3.59 -19.84
N LEU A 392 -2.22 4.77 -20.22
CA LEU A 392 -2.73 5.05 -21.56
C LEU A 392 -1.57 5.41 -22.51
N GLY A 393 -1.12 4.46 -23.31
CA GLY A 393 -0.07 4.66 -24.31
C GLY A 393 -0.59 5.31 -25.60
N GLY A 394 -1.14 4.53 -26.49
CA GLY A 394 -1.68 4.92 -27.82
C GLY A 394 -3.09 4.41 -28.03
N ALA A 395 -3.69 4.70 -29.20
CA ALA A 395 -5.01 4.20 -29.55
C ALA A 395 -5.07 2.66 -29.43
N GLY A 396 -6.11 2.15 -28.78
CA GLY A 396 -6.25 0.74 -28.51
C GLY A 396 -7.44 0.41 -27.61
N THR A 397 -7.65 -0.89 -27.36
CA THR A 397 -8.64 -1.36 -26.40
C THR A 397 -7.99 -1.48 -25.04
N TYR A 398 -8.61 -0.82 -24.05
CA TYR A 398 -8.19 -0.82 -22.66
C TYR A 398 -9.26 -1.44 -21.79
N SER A 399 -8.84 -2.17 -20.76
CA SER A 399 -9.74 -2.61 -19.70
C SER A 399 -9.78 -1.59 -18.58
N SER A 400 -10.89 -1.61 -17.83
CA SER A 400 -11.19 -0.72 -16.71
C SER A 400 -11.66 0.69 -17.12
N VAL A 401 -12.36 1.36 -16.19
CA VAL A 401 -12.68 2.78 -16.26
C VAL A 401 -11.52 3.57 -15.68
N SER A 402 -11.08 4.61 -16.37
CA SER A 402 -9.97 5.46 -15.94
C SER A 402 -10.30 6.23 -14.65
N TYR A 403 -9.27 6.45 -13.83
CA TYR A 403 -9.35 7.43 -12.76
C TYR A 403 -9.57 8.83 -13.35
N ASP A 404 -10.46 9.61 -12.73
CA ASP A 404 -10.79 10.98 -13.12
C ASP A 404 -11.11 11.77 -11.83
N TRP A 405 -10.24 12.68 -11.42
CA TRP A 405 -10.43 13.42 -10.18
C TRP A 405 -11.75 14.20 -10.21
N GLY A 406 -12.58 14.07 -9.18
CA GLY A 406 -13.94 14.62 -9.18
C GLY A 406 -14.96 13.78 -9.96
N GLY A 407 -14.53 12.75 -10.70
CA GLY A 407 -15.35 11.95 -11.60
C GLY A 407 -16.43 11.10 -10.93
N PHE A 408 -17.59 10.98 -11.61
CA PHE A 408 -18.74 10.20 -11.14
C PHE A 408 -19.49 9.55 -12.32
N ASP A 409 -18.80 9.12 -13.35
CA ASP A 409 -19.45 8.50 -14.51
C ASP A 409 -19.93 7.07 -14.21
N THR A 410 -21.03 6.66 -14.84
CA THR A 410 -21.37 5.24 -14.93
C THR A 410 -20.51 4.58 -16.02
N VAL A 411 -20.39 3.25 -15.98
CA VAL A 411 -19.68 2.50 -17.04
C VAL A 411 -20.28 2.80 -18.43
N SER A 412 -21.61 2.83 -18.55
CA SER A 412 -22.28 3.17 -19.81
C SER A 412 -22.06 4.63 -20.21
N GLY A 413 -22.04 5.56 -19.24
CA GLY A 413 -21.73 6.97 -19.46
C GLY A 413 -20.31 7.13 -19.98
N PHE A 414 -19.30 6.59 -19.29
CA PHE A 414 -17.91 6.57 -19.73
C PHE A 414 -17.79 6.03 -21.16
N ASN A 415 -18.39 4.87 -21.44
CA ASN A 415 -18.36 4.26 -22.78
C ASN A 415 -19.01 5.12 -23.84
N GLY A 416 -20.08 5.85 -23.50
CA GLY A 416 -20.77 6.76 -24.40
C GLY A 416 -19.95 8.03 -24.74
N TYR A 417 -19.11 8.49 -23.82
CA TYR A 417 -18.23 9.64 -24.01
C TYR A 417 -16.96 9.31 -24.81
N MET A 418 -16.55 8.05 -24.87
CA MET A 418 -15.38 7.62 -25.63
C MET A 418 -15.74 7.41 -27.10
N TYR A 419 -14.77 6.93 -27.90
CA TYR A 419 -14.95 6.75 -29.35
C TYR A 419 -16.32 6.13 -29.73
N PRO A 420 -17.06 6.71 -30.70
CA PRO A 420 -16.64 7.76 -31.66
C PRO A 420 -16.65 9.20 -31.09
N ASN A 421 -17.08 9.43 -29.85
CA ASN A 421 -17.02 10.72 -29.21
C ASN A 421 -15.58 11.08 -28.80
N THR A 422 -15.35 12.33 -28.39
CA THR A 422 -14.01 12.91 -28.31
C THR A 422 -13.58 13.33 -26.89
N TYR A 423 -14.37 12.99 -25.87
CA TYR A 423 -13.97 13.19 -24.48
C TYR A 423 -12.71 12.40 -24.15
N LYS A 424 -12.00 12.80 -23.12
CA LYS A 424 -10.73 12.20 -22.71
C LYS A 424 -10.94 11.16 -21.63
N ALA A 425 -10.24 10.05 -21.72
CA ALA A 425 -10.29 9.01 -20.73
C ALA A 425 -9.43 9.42 -19.53
N GLY A 426 -10.09 9.75 -18.42
CA GLY A 426 -9.50 10.07 -17.14
C GLY A 426 -8.69 11.36 -17.04
N ASP A 427 -8.51 11.81 -15.81
CA ASP A 427 -7.63 12.88 -15.39
C ASP A 427 -7.03 12.57 -14.02
N ILE A 428 -5.72 12.56 -13.92
CA ILE A 428 -4.99 12.40 -12.66
C ILE A 428 -4.50 13.73 -12.07
N ASN A 429 -4.90 14.84 -12.67
CA ASN A 429 -4.71 16.18 -12.12
C ASN A 429 -5.77 16.42 -11.01
N THR A 430 -5.64 17.54 -10.32
CA THR A 430 -6.37 17.90 -9.10
C THR A 430 -7.44 18.96 -9.34
N THR A 431 -7.77 19.19 -10.60
CA THR A 431 -8.84 20.08 -11.05
C THR A 431 -9.84 19.29 -11.89
N GLU A 432 -11.14 19.52 -11.67
CA GLU A 432 -12.18 18.90 -12.49
C GLU A 432 -12.16 19.48 -13.91
N GLU A 433 -11.85 18.65 -14.87
CA GLU A 433 -11.81 19.05 -16.28
C GLU A 433 -13.07 18.59 -17.02
N SER A 434 -13.83 19.54 -17.53
CA SER A 434 -15.11 19.24 -18.23
C SER A 434 -14.95 18.34 -19.46
N CYS A 435 -13.74 18.21 -19.99
CA CYS A 435 -13.40 17.39 -21.15
C CYS A 435 -12.86 15.99 -20.80
N SER A 436 -12.63 15.67 -19.52
CA SER A 436 -12.27 14.32 -19.05
C SER A 436 -13.49 13.55 -18.53
N ARG A 437 -13.37 12.23 -18.47
CA ARG A 437 -14.42 11.30 -17.99
C ARG A 437 -13.81 10.11 -17.29
N GLY A 438 -14.47 9.71 -16.19
CA GLY A 438 -14.07 8.57 -15.37
C GLY A 438 -14.69 8.61 -13.99
N VAL A 439 -14.00 8.03 -13.02
CA VAL A 439 -14.39 8.04 -11.60
C VAL A 439 -13.17 8.22 -10.71
N ASP A 440 -13.32 8.96 -9.60
CA ASP A 440 -12.37 8.93 -8.49
C ASP A 440 -12.75 7.86 -7.44
N CYS A 441 -12.04 7.82 -6.31
CA CYS A 441 -12.26 6.83 -5.26
C CYS A 441 -13.68 6.89 -4.68
N SER A 442 -14.12 8.06 -4.25
CA SER A 442 -15.42 8.28 -3.62
C SER A 442 -16.57 8.26 -4.64
N GLY A 443 -16.34 8.72 -5.87
CA GLY A 443 -17.28 8.59 -6.99
C GLY A 443 -17.53 7.15 -7.38
N PHE A 444 -16.48 6.32 -7.43
CA PHE A 444 -16.58 4.88 -7.66
C PHE A 444 -17.43 4.20 -6.58
N VAL A 445 -17.14 4.43 -5.29
CA VAL A 445 -17.92 3.88 -4.18
C VAL A 445 -19.36 4.36 -4.25
N SER A 446 -19.60 5.65 -4.51
CA SER A 446 -20.94 6.21 -4.65
C SER A 446 -21.72 5.50 -5.76
N ARG A 447 -21.10 5.17 -6.88
CA ARG A 447 -21.73 4.39 -7.98
C ARG A 447 -21.99 2.94 -7.60
N THR A 448 -21.07 2.29 -6.89
CA THR A 448 -21.28 0.90 -6.43
C THR A 448 -22.45 0.80 -5.45
N TRP A 449 -22.63 1.79 -4.58
CA TRP A 449 -23.75 1.91 -3.65
C TRP A 449 -25.04 2.42 -4.32
N GLN A 450 -25.08 2.58 -5.64
CA GLN A 450 -26.23 3.03 -6.45
C GLN A 450 -26.73 4.43 -6.06
N LEU A 451 -25.84 5.31 -5.60
CA LEU A 451 -26.19 6.67 -5.25
C LEU A 451 -26.44 7.51 -6.52
N THR A 452 -27.40 8.43 -6.43
CA THR A 452 -27.77 9.33 -7.52
C THR A 452 -26.86 10.55 -7.65
N SER A 453 -26.11 10.86 -6.58
CA SER A 453 -25.14 11.93 -6.51
C SER A 453 -23.83 11.42 -5.93
N LYS A 454 -22.72 12.07 -6.28
CA LYS A 454 -21.41 11.78 -5.70
C LYS A 454 -21.37 12.23 -4.25
N HIS A 455 -20.79 11.40 -3.40
CA HIS A 455 -20.37 11.73 -2.06
C HIS A 455 -18.84 11.79 -2.01
N SER A 456 -18.29 12.70 -1.21
CA SER A 456 -16.87 12.69 -0.87
C SER A 456 -16.58 11.62 0.19
N THR A 457 -15.32 11.30 0.44
CA THR A 457 -14.91 10.38 1.51
C THR A 457 -15.48 10.81 2.86
N CYS A 458 -15.51 12.13 3.15
CA CYS A 458 -16.10 12.63 4.39
C CYS A 458 -17.64 12.54 4.41
N THR A 459 -18.33 12.78 3.29
CA THR A 459 -19.79 12.71 3.26
C THR A 459 -20.33 11.28 3.13
N LEU A 460 -19.50 10.31 2.70
CA LEU A 460 -19.82 8.89 2.82
C LEU A 460 -20.03 8.46 4.28
N GLU A 461 -19.36 9.11 5.23
CA GLU A 461 -19.54 8.84 6.65
C GLU A 461 -20.93 9.16 7.16
N ASN A 462 -21.60 10.17 6.59
CA ASN A 462 -22.96 10.57 6.98
C ASN A 462 -24.05 9.54 6.59
N ILE A 463 -23.73 8.66 5.63
CA ILE A 463 -24.65 7.66 5.07
C ILE A 463 -24.18 6.23 5.33
N SER A 464 -23.20 6.06 6.20
CA SER A 464 -22.65 4.77 6.58
C SER A 464 -22.38 4.71 8.08
N THR A 465 -22.42 3.51 8.64
CA THR A 465 -22.14 3.25 10.06
C THR A 465 -20.75 2.63 10.19
N GLN A 466 -19.95 3.13 11.12
CA GLN A 466 -18.65 2.53 11.47
C GLN A 466 -18.88 1.16 12.11
N LEU A 467 -18.13 0.17 11.67
CA LEU A 467 -18.17 -1.18 12.21
C LEU A 467 -17.28 -1.29 13.46
N PRO A 468 -17.69 -2.07 14.46
CA PRO A 468 -16.94 -2.22 15.71
C PRO A 468 -15.66 -3.04 15.55
N SER A 469 -15.55 -3.85 14.49
CA SER A 469 -14.38 -4.68 14.19
C SER A 469 -14.20 -4.84 12.69
N LYS A 470 -12.94 -5.03 12.27
CA LYS A 470 -12.63 -5.45 10.88
C LYS A 470 -13.33 -6.78 10.52
N ASN A 471 -13.54 -7.66 11.51
CA ASN A 471 -14.14 -8.97 11.31
C ASN A 471 -15.64 -8.90 11.01
N ASP A 472 -16.28 -7.74 11.25
CA ASP A 472 -17.67 -7.47 10.88
C ASP A 472 -17.84 -7.05 9.41
N MET A 473 -16.72 -6.85 8.70
CA MET A 473 -16.72 -6.48 7.28
C MET A 473 -17.36 -7.57 6.42
N LEU A 474 -18.28 -7.14 5.58
CA LEU A 474 -18.91 -7.97 4.56
C LEU A 474 -18.66 -7.34 3.19
N ARG A 475 -18.61 -8.13 2.14
CA ARG A 475 -18.39 -7.63 0.78
C ARG A 475 -19.33 -6.47 0.43
N GLY A 476 -18.77 -5.39 -0.11
CA GLY A 476 -19.50 -4.15 -0.40
C GLY A 476 -19.48 -3.12 0.73
N ASP A 477 -18.91 -3.44 1.90
CA ASP A 477 -18.53 -2.46 2.90
C ASP A 477 -17.26 -1.73 2.45
N ILE A 478 -16.83 -0.68 3.14
CA ILE A 478 -15.68 0.14 2.76
C ILE A 478 -14.69 0.29 3.90
N TYR A 479 -13.41 0.48 3.55
CA TYR A 479 -12.43 1.15 4.38
C TYR A 479 -12.32 2.59 3.91
N ASN A 480 -12.60 3.54 4.81
CA ASN A 480 -12.71 4.96 4.49
C ASN A 480 -11.81 5.81 5.40
N LYS A 481 -11.12 6.76 4.81
CA LYS A 481 -10.39 7.81 5.52
C LYS A 481 -10.82 9.15 4.95
N CYS A 482 -11.58 9.91 5.76
CA CYS A 482 -12.14 11.20 5.36
C CYS A 482 -11.06 12.16 4.86
N GLY A 483 -11.29 12.76 3.70
CA GLY A 483 -10.38 13.71 3.05
C GLY A 483 -9.19 13.07 2.33
N ASP A 484 -9.02 11.74 2.41
CA ASP A 484 -7.90 11.01 1.83
C ASP A 484 -8.40 10.02 0.75
N HIS A 485 -8.82 8.83 1.16
CA HIS A 485 -9.14 7.75 0.22
C HIS A 485 -10.21 6.79 0.75
N VAL A 486 -10.83 6.06 -0.17
CA VAL A 486 -11.79 5.00 0.15
C VAL A 486 -11.63 3.81 -0.79
N VAL A 487 -11.70 2.59 -0.21
CA VAL A 487 -11.70 1.34 -0.96
C VAL A 487 -12.94 0.51 -0.64
N LEU A 488 -13.39 -0.30 -1.59
CA LEU A 488 -14.53 -1.20 -1.46
C LEU A 488 -14.04 -2.61 -1.14
N PHE A 489 -14.37 -3.09 0.06
CA PHE A 489 -14.00 -4.42 0.52
C PHE A 489 -14.70 -5.53 -0.28
N SER A 490 -13.96 -6.54 -0.69
CA SER A 490 -14.45 -7.74 -1.38
C SER A 490 -14.40 -8.98 -0.49
N SER A 491 -13.22 -9.33 0.02
CA SER A 491 -13.01 -10.51 0.88
C SER A 491 -11.69 -10.41 1.64
N PHE A 492 -11.58 -11.17 2.71
CA PHE A 492 -10.29 -11.40 3.35
C PHE A 492 -9.43 -12.34 2.50
N GLY A 493 -8.12 -12.18 2.58
CA GLY A 493 -7.10 -13.05 2.02
C GLY A 493 -6.17 -13.63 3.09
N SER A 494 -5.00 -14.11 2.70
CA SER A 494 -4.06 -14.82 3.59
C SER A 494 -3.44 -13.91 4.68
N ASP A 495 -2.99 -12.71 4.29
CA ASP A 495 -2.31 -11.72 5.15
C ASP A 495 -2.81 -10.29 4.90
N GLY A 496 -4.00 -10.14 4.34
CA GLY A 496 -4.59 -8.86 3.95
C GLY A 496 -6.01 -9.01 3.46
N MET A 497 -6.40 -8.19 2.52
CA MET A 497 -7.73 -8.22 1.92
C MET A 497 -7.71 -7.96 0.41
N TRP A 498 -8.77 -8.43 -0.25
CA TRP A 498 -9.12 -8.10 -1.61
C TRP A 498 -10.04 -6.91 -1.65
N ASP A 499 -9.71 -5.92 -2.46
CA ASP A 499 -10.50 -4.71 -2.59
C ASP A 499 -10.63 -4.23 -4.04
N TYR A 500 -11.69 -3.44 -4.30
CA TYR A 500 -11.85 -2.64 -5.51
C TYR A 500 -11.63 -1.18 -5.15
N GLU A 501 -10.87 -0.48 -5.96
CA GLU A 501 -10.69 0.96 -5.81
C GLU A 501 -10.48 1.67 -7.15
N SER A 502 -10.83 2.95 -7.22
CA SER A 502 -10.36 3.84 -8.27
C SER A 502 -9.22 4.68 -7.69
N THR A 503 -8.02 4.59 -8.26
CA THR A 503 -6.83 5.12 -7.61
C THR A 503 -5.74 5.53 -8.59
N THR A 504 -4.90 6.49 -8.18
CA THR A 504 -3.63 6.84 -8.83
C THR A 504 -2.44 6.12 -8.19
N TYR A 505 -2.66 5.47 -7.04
CA TYR A 505 -1.63 4.72 -6.31
C TYR A 505 -0.88 3.76 -7.24
N ASN A 506 0.45 3.69 -7.07
CA ASN A 506 1.33 2.85 -7.88
C ASN A 506 1.17 3.05 -9.40
N SER A 507 0.74 4.24 -9.83
CA SER A 507 0.50 4.56 -11.26
C SER A 507 -0.62 3.73 -11.92
N TYR A 508 -1.53 3.14 -11.14
CA TYR A 508 -2.65 2.39 -11.73
C TYR A 508 -3.59 3.29 -12.55
N ASP A 509 -3.92 4.46 -12.06
CA ASP A 509 -4.72 5.51 -12.73
C ASP A 509 -6.07 5.02 -13.28
N ARG A 510 -6.67 4.01 -12.64
CA ARG A 510 -7.93 3.36 -13.07
C ARG A 510 -8.60 2.63 -11.91
N VAL A 511 -9.78 2.07 -12.17
CA VAL A 511 -10.39 1.11 -11.25
C VAL A 511 -9.62 -0.20 -11.31
N VAL A 512 -9.18 -0.68 -10.14
CA VAL A 512 -8.44 -1.93 -9.98
C VAL A 512 -9.16 -2.88 -9.04
N TYR A 513 -8.83 -4.16 -9.11
CA TYR A 513 -9.14 -5.20 -8.15
C TYR A 513 -7.81 -5.79 -7.72
N ILE A 514 -7.42 -5.56 -6.46
CA ILE A 514 -6.09 -5.85 -5.97
C ILE A 514 -6.13 -6.51 -4.60
N TYR A 515 -5.01 -7.09 -4.24
CA TYR A 515 -4.71 -7.58 -2.91
C TYR A 515 -3.90 -6.54 -2.14
N SER A 516 -4.34 -6.20 -0.93
CA SER A 516 -3.73 -5.15 -0.10
C SER A 516 -3.43 -5.67 1.30
N LYS A 517 -2.24 -5.32 1.84
CA LYS A 517 -1.83 -5.61 3.22
C LYS A 517 -2.49 -4.64 4.20
N TRP A 518 -2.60 -5.03 5.47
CA TRP A 518 -3.26 -4.23 6.51
C TRP A 518 -2.51 -2.94 6.84
N THR A 519 -1.19 -2.93 6.75
CA THR A 519 -0.37 -1.72 6.94
C THR A 519 -0.81 -0.57 6.04
N ARG A 520 -1.34 -0.84 4.85
CA ARG A 520 -1.88 0.18 3.94
C ARG A 520 -3.09 0.91 4.52
N PHE A 521 -3.88 0.23 5.36
CA PHE A 521 -5.13 0.77 5.91
C PHE A 521 -5.00 1.32 7.32
N SER A 522 -3.78 1.56 7.80
CA SER A 522 -3.59 2.25 9.09
C SER A 522 -4.29 3.62 9.09
N GLY A 523 -5.16 3.83 10.08
CA GLY A 523 -5.99 5.04 10.20
C GLY A 523 -7.27 5.05 9.35
N TYR A 524 -7.59 3.98 8.62
CA TYR A 524 -8.87 3.85 7.91
C TYR A 524 -9.96 3.28 8.84
N ASN A 525 -11.20 3.68 8.61
CA ASN A 525 -12.37 3.20 9.34
C ASN A 525 -13.17 2.19 8.50
N PRO A 526 -13.43 0.97 9.02
CA PRO A 526 -14.36 0.04 8.38
C PRO A 526 -15.80 0.57 8.52
N ARG A 527 -16.54 0.69 7.42
CA ARG A 527 -17.90 1.27 7.44
C ARG A 527 -18.85 0.51 6.53
N ARG A 528 -20.11 0.49 6.91
CA ARG A 528 -21.21 -0.14 6.16
C ARG A 528 -22.21 0.91 5.71
N TYR A 529 -22.61 0.87 4.45
CA TYR A 529 -23.69 1.71 3.92
C TYR A 529 -25.01 1.43 4.65
N ASN A 530 -25.68 2.48 5.13
CA ASN A 530 -26.90 2.36 5.94
C ASN A 530 -28.10 1.76 5.17
N ASN A 531 -28.08 1.79 3.83
CA ASN A 531 -29.15 1.27 3.00
C ASN A 531 -28.73 0.03 2.20
N VAL A 532 -27.81 -0.79 2.73
CA VAL A 532 -27.50 -2.11 2.17
C VAL A 532 -28.57 -3.12 2.62
N CYS A 533 -28.97 -4.03 1.73
CA CYS A 533 -29.91 -5.09 2.08
C CYS A 533 -29.30 -6.05 3.12
N PRO A 534 -30.09 -6.52 4.08
CA PRO A 534 -29.67 -7.47 5.10
C PRO A 534 -29.05 -8.76 4.51
#